data_7fc534a46342d119b26a4a75d64e7444
#
_entry.id   7fc534a46342d119b26a4a75d64e7444
#
_cell.length_a   1.000
_cell.length_b   1.000
_cell.length_c   1.000
_cell.angle_alpha   90.00
_cell.angle_beta   90.00
_cell.angle_gamma   90.00
#
_symmetry.space_group_name_H-M   'P 1'
#
loop_
_entity.id
_entity.type
_entity.pdbx_description
1 polymer ?
#
loop_
_entity_poly.entity_id
_entity_poly.type
_entity_poly.pdbx_seq_one_letter_code
_entity_poly.pdbx_strand_id
1 'polypeptide(L)'
;MTRDDIQAWLDRYLDAWRTYDPQKIADLFSEDAEYRYHPWDEPERGRETIVRGWLEPAGNASDRDAPGSYDAHYEPYAVESDRAVAVGWSRYTRPDGSFRALYHNVFLLRFDPEGRCRSFTEFFVEQPKRKDEPS
;
A
#
# COMPACT_ATOMS: atom_id res chain seq x y z
N MET A 1 11.06 14.35 -8.58
CA MET A 1 10.92 12.88 -8.65
C MET A 1 10.71 12.47 -10.09
N THR A 2 11.33 11.40 -10.49
CA THR A 2 11.13 10.82 -11.82
C THR A 2 10.20 9.61 -11.72
N ARG A 3 9.74 9.14 -12.91
CA ARG A 3 8.96 7.91 -12.98
C ARG A 3 9.72 6.72 -12.37
N ASP A 4 11.04 6.64 -12.63
CA ASP A 4 11.87 5.56 -12.07
C ASP A 4 12.00 5.66 -10.55
N ASP A 5 12.08 6.87 -10.00
CA ASP A 5 12.09 7.07 -8.55
C ASP A 5 10.81 6.55 -7.91
N ILE A 6 9.66 6.82 -8.53
CA ILE A 6 8.37 6.36 -8.03
C ILE A 6 8.29 4.84 -8.13
N GLN A 7 8.70 4.25 -9.25
CA GLN A 7 8.70 2.79 -9.38
C GLN A 7 9.58 2.13 -8.33
N ALA A 8 10.76 2.69 -8.07
CA ALA A 8 11.65 2.17 -7.04
C ALA A 8 10.99 2.24 -5.65
N TRP A 9 10.28 3.31 -5.36
CA TRP A 9 9.55 3.44 -4.10
C TRP A 9 8.42 2.40 -4.00
N LEU A 10 7.67 2.19 -5.08
CA LEU A 10 6.60 1.19 -5.12
C LEU A 10 7.15 -0.23 -4.94
N ASP A 11 8.31 -0.52 -5.50
CA ASP A 11 8.98 -1.82 -5.30
C ASP A 11 9.37 -2.01 -3.83
N ARG A 12 9.89 -0.97 -3.18
CA ARG A 12 10.18 -1.02 -1.74
C ARG A 12 8.91 -1.14 -0.90
N TYR A 13 7.83 -0.50 -1.31
CA TYR A 13 6.53 -0.62 -0.65
C TYR A 13 6.05 -2.08 -0.65
N LEU A 14 6.11 -2.75 -1.79
CA LEU A 14 5.74 -4.16 -1.90
C LEU A 14 6.66 -5.07 -1.07
N ASP A 15 7.96 -4.81 -1.09
CA ASP A 15 8.92 -5.58 -0.29
C ASP A 15 8.64 -5.42 1.21
N ALA A 16 8.36 -4.19 1.66
CA ALA A 16 8.00 -3.92 3.04
C ALA A 16 6.71 -4.65 3.44
N TRP A 17 5.72 -4.68 2.55
CA TRP A 17 4.46 -5.39 2.81
C TRP A 17 4.69 -6.90 2.91
N ARG A 18 5.47 -7.47 1.98
CA ARG A 18 5.75 -8.91 1.97
C ARG A 18 6.51 -9.38 3.20
N THR A 19 7.39 -8.54 3.73
CA THR A 19 8.23 -8.90 4.88
C THR A 19 7.66 -8.46 6.22
N TYR A 20 6.80 -7.42 6.25
CA TYR A 20 6.37 -6.75 7.47
C TYR A 20 7.55 -6.35 8.37
N ASP A 21 8.70 -6.06 7.77
CA ASP A 21 9.88 -5.59 8.48
C ASP A 21 9.67 -4.14 8.93
N PRO A 22 9.70 -3.85 10.24
CA PRO A 22 9.42 -2.50 10.75
C PRO A 22 10.32 -1.42 10.17
N GLN A 23 11.61 -1.74 9.95
CA GLN A 23 12.56 -0.77 9.42
C GLN A 23 12.28 -0.47 7.95
N LYS A 24 11.93 -1.49 7.16
CA LYS A 24 11.56 -1.30 5.76
C LYS A 24 10.30 -0.46 5.61
N ILE A 25 9.32 -0.67 6.49
CA ILE A 25 8.11 0.15 6.51
C ILE A 25 8.47 1.60 6.87
N ALA A 26 9.26 1.78 7.93
CA ALA A 26 9.66 3.11 8.38
C ALA A 26 10.43 3.89 7.31
N ASP A 27 11.28 3.22 6.56
CA ASP A 27 12.11 3.86 5.52
C ASP A 27 11.28 4.41 4.35
N LEU A 28 10.03 3.96 4.18
CA LEU A 28 9.14 4.45 3.13
C LEU A 28 8.61 5.85 3.40
N PHE A 29 8.51 6.24 4.67
CA PHE A 29 7.75 7.42 5.08
C PHE A 29 8.61 8.45 5.77
N SER A 30 8.24 9.74 5.59
CA SER A 30 8.85 10.82 6.36
C SER A 30 8.39 10.76 7.81
N GLU A 31 9.13 11.44 8.70
CA GLU A 31 8.81 11.43 10.13
C GLU A 31 7.39 11.93 10.43
N ASP A 32 6.95 12.95 9.68
CA ASP A 32 5.63 13.59 9.83
C ASP A 32 4.59 13.13 8.81
N ALA A 33 4.79 11.98 8.18
CA ALA A 33 3.92 11.49 7.12
C ALA A 33 2.47 11.30 7.57
N GLU A 34 1.57 11.45 6.63
CA GLU A 34 0.15 11.17 6.81
C GLU A 34 -0.27 10.03 5.90
N TYR A 35 -1.05 9.09 6.44
CA TYR A 35 -1.45 7.88 5.71
C TYR A 35 -2.96 7.69 5.83
N ARG A 36 -3.66 7.60 4.69
CA ARG A 36 -5.09 7.32 4.62
C ARG A 36 -5.33 6.02 3.85
N TYR A 37 -5.97 5.07 4.51
CA TYR A 37 -6.40 3.82 3.84
C TYR A 37 -7.60 4.05 2.93
N HIS A 38 -8.38 5.12 3.20
CA HIS A 38 -9.52 5.55 2.39
C HIS A 38 -9.49 7.07 2.29
N PRO A 39 -10.00 7.65 1.19
CA PRO A 39 -9.93 9.10 1.01
C PRO A 39 -10.71 9.92 2.05
N TRP A 40 -11.68 9.30 2.73
CA TRP A 40 -12.47 9.98 3.76
C TRP A 40 -11.92 9.83 5.18
N ASP A 41 -10.88 9.03 5.38
CA ASP A 41 -10.33 8.75 6.72
C ASP A 41 -9.61 9.97 7.30
N GLU A 42 -9.70 10.11 8.63
CA GLU A 42 -8.69 10.89 9.35
C GLU A 42 -7.35 10.17 9.17
N PRO A 43 -6.28 10.89 8.79
CA PRO A 43 -5.03 10.20 8.52
C PRO A 43 -4.37 9.68 9.79
N GLU A 44 -3.68 8.57 9.65
CA GLU A 44 -2.68 8.18 10.64
C GLU A 44 -1.50 9.13 10.47
N ARG A 45 -1.11 9.80 11.54
CA ARG A 45 -0.06 10.82 11.51
C ARG A 45 1.19 10.35 12.22
N GLY A 46 2.32 10.53 11.54
CA GLY A 46 3.63 10.19 12.06
C GLY A 46 4.08 8.79 11.66
N ARG A 47 5.37 8.68 11.37
CA ARG A 47 5.99 7.43 10.93
C ARG A 47 5.72 6.27 11.89
N GLU A 48 5.88 6.51 13.18
CA GLU A 48 5.68 5.46 14.19
C GLU A 48 4.26 4.94 14.21
N THR A 49 3.28 5.85 14.08
CA THR A 49 1.86 5.47 14.02
C THR A 49 1.58 4.65 12.76
N ILE A 50 2.15 5.04 11.64
CA ILE A 50 1.98 4.32 10.36
C ILE A 50 2.59 2.93 10.46
N VAL A 51 3.79 2.80 10.97
CA VAL A 51 4.46 1.50 11.17
C VAL A 51 3.60 0.59 12.05
N ARG A 52 3.11 1.13 13.16
CA ARG A 52 2.25 0.36 14.07
C ARG A 52 0.95 -0.08 13.38
N GLY A 53 0.36 0.79 12.56
CA GLY A 53 -0.85 0.46 11.81
C GLY A 53 -0.65 -0.68 10.83
N TRP A 54 0.53 -0.77 10.21
CA TRP A 54 0.88 -1.88 9.34
C TRP A 54 1.12 -3.17 10.13
N LEU A 55 1.85 -3.06 11.24
CA LEU A 55 2.24 -4.24 12.04
C LEU A 55 1.08 -4.80 12.85
N GLU A 56 0.16 -3.94 13.25
CA GLU A 56 -0.97 -4.30 14.10
C GLU A 56 -2.27 -3.73 13.51
N PRO A 57 -2.75 -4.25 12.36
CA PRO A 57 -4.00 -3.77 11.78
C PRO A 57 -5.14 -3.92 12.78
N ALA A 58 -5.95 -2.88 12.94
CA ALA A 58 -7.03 -2.84 13.94
C ALA A 58 -6.56 -3.17 15.35
N GLY A 59 -5.27 -2.90 15.66
CA GLY A 59 -4.69 -3.16 16.98
C GLY A 59 -4.23 -4.59 17.21
N ASN A 60 -4.19 -5.44 16.19
CA ASN A 60 -3.87 -6.86 16.34
C ASN A 60 -2.93 -7.35 15.24
N ALA A 61 -1.74 -7.84 15.64
CA ALA A 61 -0.75 -8.37 14.69
C ALA A 61 -1.26 -9.59 13.91
N SER A 62 -2.20 -10.35 14.45
CA SER A 62 -2.78 -11.50 13.74
C SER A 62 -3.66 -11.10 12.55
N ASP A 63 -4.01 -9.83 12.43
CA ASP A 63 -4.82 -9.33 11.31
C ASP A 63 -3.95 -8.95 10.09
N ARG A 64 -2.63 -9.15 10.15
CA ARG A 64 -1.77 -8.98 8.97
C ARG A 64 -2.14 -9.98 7.90
N ASP A 65 -1.91 -9.59 6.65
CA ASP A 65 -2.04 -10.53 5.54
C ASP A 65 -1.04 -11.67 5.69
N ALA A 66 -1.52 -12.89 5.58
CA ALA A 66 -0.66 -14.07 5.71
C ALA A 66 0.35 -14.15 4.56
N PRO A 67 1.58 -14.61 4.81
CA PRO A 67 2.56 -14.79 3.75
C PRO A 67 2.01 -15.66 2.61
N GLY A 68 2.18 -15.18 1.37
CA GLY A 68 1.72 -15.90 0.19
C GLY A 68 0.21 -15.82 -0.10
N SER A 69 -0.57 -15.14 0.75
CA SER A 69 -2.02 -14.99 0.55
C SER A 69 -2.40 -13.82 -0.34
N TYR A 70 -1.43 -13.08 -0.86
CA TYR A 70 -1.67 -11.93 -1.72
C TYR A 70 -0.56 -11.76 -2.73
N ASP A 71 -0.91 -11.08 -3.82
CA ASP A 71 0.03 -10.58 -4.81
C ASP A 71 -0.46 -9.22 -5.27
N ALA A 72 0.45 -8.40 -5.76
CA ALA A 72 0.12 -7.04 -6.16
C ALA A 72 1.11 -6.52 -7.18
N HIS A 73 0.64 -5.56 -7.97
CA HIS A 73 1.47 -4.84 -8.93
C HIS A 73 1.05 -3.38 -8.93
N TYR A 74 2.01 -2.48 -8.79
CA TYR A 74 1.77 -1.05 -8.83
C TYR A 74 2.79 -0.38 -9.74
N GLU A 75 2.34 0.65 -10.47
CA GLU A 75 3.19 1.41 -11.36
C GLU A 75 2.83 2.89 -11.33
N PRO A 76 3.77 3.78 -11.69
CA PRO A 76 3.45 5.21 -11.80
C PRO A 76 2.50 5.45 -12.97
N TYR A 77 1.42 6.19 -12.70
CA TYR A 77 0.48 6.66 -13.73
C TYR A 77 0.85 8.07 -14.20
N ALA A 78 1.17 8.94 -13.26
CA ALA A 78 1.57 10.32 -13.52
C ALA A 78 2.53 10.79 -12.44
N VAL A 79 3.48 11.64 -12.81
CA VAL A 79 4.43 12.25 -11.90
C VAL A 79 4.53 13.74 -12.22
N GLU A 80 4.38 14.57 -11.19
CA GLU A 80 4.53 16.01 -11.29
C GLU A 80 5.24 16.54 -10.05
N SER A 81 6.49 17.00 -10.22
CA SER A 81 7.30 17.52 -9.10
C SER A 81 7.41 16.50 -7.96
N ASP A 82 6.89 16.82 -6.77
CA ASP A 82 6.91 15.94 -5.59
C ASP A 82 5.65 15.06 -5.46
N ARG A 83 4.78 15.07 -6.46
CA ARG A 83 3.51 14.36 -6.47
C ARG A 83 3.51 13.23 -7.48
N ALA A 84 2.83 12.15 -7.14
CA ALA A 84 2.64 11.06 -8.07
C ALA A 84 1.28 10.40 -7.88
N VAL A 85 0.78 9.84 -8.98
CA VAL A 85 -0.36 8.92 -8.94
C VAL A 85 0.16 7.57 -9.36
N ALA A 86 -0.05 6.57 -8.52
CA ALA A 86 0.26 5.18 -8.85
C ALA A 86 -1.03 4.41 -9.04
N VAL A 87 -1.00 3.44 -9.95
CA VAL A 87 -2.15 2.57 -10.21
C VAL A 87 -1.69 1.12 -10.18
N GLY A 88 -2.60 0.23 -9.90
CA GLY A 88 -2.28 -1.18 -9.91
C GLY A 88 -3.42 -2.05 -9.42
N TRP A 89 -3.06 -3.25 -9.01
CA TRP A 89 -4.02 -4.22 -8.51
C TRP A 89 -3.43 -4.99 -7.34
N SER A 90 -4.30 -5.48 -6.47
CA SER A 90 -3.94 -6.41 -5.40
C SER A 90 -4.93 -7.58 -5.40
N ARG A 91 -4.38 -8.80 -5.40
CA ARG A 91 -5.13 -10.02 -5.48
C ARG A 91 -4.90 -10.85 -4.23
N TYR A 92 -5.97 -11.31 -3.64
CA TYR A 92 -5.92 -12.09 -2.41
C TYR A 92 -6.42 -13.51 -2.64
N THR A 93 -5.79 -14.45 -1.94
CA THR A 93 -6.16 -15.87 -1.99
C THR A 93 -6.46 -16.37 -0.57
N ARG A 94 -7.25 -17.44 -0.50
CA ARG A 94 -7.53 -18.13 0.77
C ARG A 94 -6.37 -19.08 1.12
N PRO A 95 -6.32 -19.59 2.36
CA PRO A 95 -5.28 -20.55 2.75
C PRO A 95 -5.18 -21.79 1.86
N ASP A 96 -6.28 -22.20 1.22
CA ASP A 96 -6.29 -23.32 0.28
C ASP A 96 -5.80 -22.94 -1.13
N GLY A 97 -5.40 -21.68 -1.34
CA GLY A 97 -4.94 -21.18 -2.63
C GLY A 97 -6.04 -20.70 -3.57
N SER A 98 -7.31 -20.83 -3.20
CA SER A 98 -8.42 -20.36 -4.04
C SER A 98 -8.53 -18.85 -4.02
N PHE A 99 -9.10 -18.29 -5.09
CA PHE A 99 -9.30 -16.85 -5.23
C PHE A 99 -10.26 -16.30 -4.17
N ARG A 100 -9.89 -15.16 -3.54
CA ARG A 100 -10.75 -14.47 -2.57
C ARG A 100 -11.25 -13.12 -3.09
N ALA A 101 -10.33 -12.26 -3.55
CA ALA A 101 -10.69 -10.92 -4.00
C ALA A 101 -9.62 -10.33 -4.92
N LEU A 102 -10.05 -9.45 -5.82
CA LEU A 102 -9.17 -8.63 -6.65
C LEU A 102 -9.61 -7.18 -6.50
N TYR A 103 -8.65 -6.31 -6.17
CA TYR A 103 -8.87 -4.88 -6.05
C TYR A 103 -8.08 -4.13 -7.11
N HIS A 104 -8.68 -3.06 -7.61
CA HIS A 104 -7.96 -2.07 -8.42
C HIS A 104 -7.64 -0.89 -7.53
N ASN A 105 -6.37 -0.47 -7.53
CA ASN A 105 -5.85 0.48 -6.57
C ASN A 105 -5.35 1.75 -7.26
N VAL A 106 -5.56 2.88 -6.61
CA VAL A 106 -4.97 4.17 -6.97
C VAL A 106 -4.35 4.74 -5.69
N PHE A 107 -3.09 5.14 -5.77
CA PHE A 107 -2.42 5.84 -4.66
C PHE A 107 -2.15 7.27 -5.07
N LEU A 108 -2.56 8.22 -4.23
CA LEU A 108 -2.12 9.61 -4.34
C LEU A 108 -0.95 9.79 -3.39
N LEU A 109 0.20 10.20 -3.94
CA LEU A 109 1.46 10.23 -3.23
C LEU A 109 2.07 11.63 -3.26
N ARG A 110 2.66 12.03 -2.14
CA ARG A 110 3.56 13.20 -2.07
C ARG A 110 4.84 12.79 -1.37
N PHE A 111 5.96 13.34 -1.81
CA PHE A 111 7.27 12.97 -1.32
C PHE A 111 8.01 14.18 -0.75
N ASP A 112 8.90 13.92 0.21
CA ASP A 112 9.82 14.91 0.71
C ASP A 112 11.07 14.98 -0.18
N PRO A 113 11.97 15.97 0.05
CA PRO A 113 13.19 16.09 -0.75
C PRO A 113 14.12 14.88 -0.66
N GLU A 114 13.99 14.04 0.36
CA GLU A 114 14.81 12.86 0.56
C GLU A 114 14.22 11.61 -0.11
N GLY A 115 13.06 11.74 -0.76
CA GLY A 115 12.41 10.63 -1.45
C GLY A 115 11.55 9.75 -0.56
N ARG A 116 11.25 10.18 0.66
CA ARG A 116 10.29 9.49 1.52
C ARG A 116 8.90 10.03 1.30
N CYS A 117 7.92 9.14 1.40
CA CYS A 117 6.52 9.53 1.23
C CYS A 117 6.04 10.31 2.45
N ARG A 118 5.51 11.51 2.22
CA ARG A 118 4.96 12.36 3.28
C ARG A 118 3.45 12.38 3.30
N SER A 119 2.80 11.92 2.23
CA SER A 119 1.35 11.80 2.17
C SER A 119 0.96 10.65 1.26
N PHE A 120 0.18 9.74 1.79
CA PHE A 120 -0.30 8.55 1.09
C PHE A 120 -1.80 8.47 1.26
N THR A 121 -2.54 8.39 0.16
CA THR A 121 -3.98 8.17 0.19
C THR A 121 -4.31 7.05 -0.79
N GLU A 122 -4.98 6.02 -0.29
CA GLU A 122 -5.41 4.90 -1.12
C GLU A 122 -6.87 5.05 -1.54
N PHE A 123 -7.12 4.72 -2.81
CA PHE A 123 -8.44 4.46 -3.35
C PHE A 123 -8.43 3.03 -3.85
N PHE A 124 -9.45 2.28 -3.56
CA PHE A 124 -9.54 0.93 -4.12
C PHE A 124 -10.99 0.57 -4.44
N VAL A 125 -11.13 -0.26 -5.47
CA VAL A 125 -12.42 -0.77 -5.91
C VAL A 125 -12.29 -2.27 -6.07
N GLU A 126 -13.14 -3.03 -5.41
CA GLU A 126 -13.15 -4.47 -5.56
C GLU A 126 -13.81 -4.85 -6.88
N GLN A 127 -13.14 -5.70 -7.66
CA GLN A 127 -13.71 -6.21 -8.89
C GLN A 127 -14.81 -7.22 -8.55
N PRO A 128 -16.00 -7.07 -9.15
CA PRO A 128 -17.07 -8.06 -8.92
C PRO A 128 -16.65 -9.45 -9.36
N LYS A 129 -16.99 -10.45 -8.57
CA LYS A 129 -16.71 -11.85 -8.90
C LYS A 129 -17.63 -12.32 -10.02
N ARG A 130 -17.10 -13.14 -10.93
CA ARG A 130 -17.91 -13.78 -11.94
C ARG A 130 -18.76 -14.87 -11.28
N LYS A 131 -19.88 -15.22 -11.94
CA LYS A 131 -20.82 -16.22 -11.40
C LYS A 131 -20.19 -17.59 -11.16
N ASP A 132 -19.17 -17.95 -11.93
CA ASP A 132 -18.45 -19.22 -11.84
C ASP A 132 -17.26 -19.18 -10.88
N GLU A 133 -17.00 -18.05 -10.25
CA GLU A 133 -15.90 -17.91 -9.28
C GLU A 133 -16.39 -18.29 -7.88
N PRO A 134 -15.56 -19.00 -7.08
CA PRO A 134 -15.91 -19.31 -5.70
C PRO A 134 -16.04 -18.03 -4.88
N SER A 135 -17.05 -17.99 -4.04
CA SER A 135 -17.29 -16.84 -3.15
C SER A 135 -16.53 -16.95 -1.85
#